data_821db14b23d57474e759cba34c08360a
#
_entry.id   821db14b23d57474e759cba34c08360a
#
_cell.length_a   1.000
_cell.length_b   1.000
_cell.length_c   1.000
_cell.angle_alpha   90.00
_cell.angle_beta   90.00
_cell.angle_gamma   90.00
#
_symmetry.space_group_name_H-M   'P 1'
#
loop_
_entity.id
_entity.type
_entity.pdbx_description
1 polymer ?
#
loop_
_entity_poly.entity_id
_entity_poly.type
_entity_poly.pdbx_seq_one_letter_code
_entity_poly.pdbx_strand_id
1 'polypeptide(L)'
;MELALGSYVKGQLAVSLIIGTSCGLGIWVLGALGLMPNGGRYALLFGAWAGVAELIPYVGPWLAATPPVLYALVQHPLSALWVALLFLGIQQLEGHVVVPKIMGKSLRLHPLLVIFGLLAGGEIYGFPGILVALPLLAAARAAWEFFAERGISLEEWPEDEPVAEAVGLEVVSSEPAAPAAQ
;
A
#
# COMPACT_ATOMS: atom_id res chain seq x y z
N MET A 1 -7.42 -1.77 15.26
CA MET A 1 -7.40 -2.60 14.05
C MET A 1 -8.52 -2.24 13.07
N GLU A 2 -9.77 -2.14 13.49
CA GLU A 2 -10.90 -1.79 12.60
C GLU A 2 -10.74 -0.45 11.87
N LEU A 3 -10.15 0.56 12.51
CA LEU A 3 -9.94 1.89 11.92
C LEU A 3 -8.94 1.88 10.75
N ALA A 4 -7.90 1.06 10.82
CA ALA A 4 -6.87 0.98 9.76
C ALA A 4 -7.40 0.25 8.52
N LEU A 5 -8.14 -0.84 8.70
CA LEU A 5 -8.77 -1.59 7.62
C LEU A 5 -9.83 -0.74 6.91
N GLY A 6 -10.69 -0.06 7.69
CA GLY A 6 -11.71 0.82 7.14
C GLY A 6 -11.14 2.00 6.36
N SER A 7 -10.05 2.59 6.84
CA SER A 7 -9.35 3.69 6.14
C SER A 7 -8.72 3.23 4.84
N TYR A 8 -8.11 2.03 4.81
CA TYR A 8 -7.55 1.46 3.60
C TYR A 8 -8.63 1.20 2.54
N VAL A 9 -9.72 0.52 2.92
CA VAL A 9 -10.82 0.21 1.98
C VAL A 9 -11.43 1.50 1.41
N LYS A 10 -11.68 2.50 2.26
CA LYS A 10 -12.18 3.81 1.80
C LYS A 10 -11.18 4.49 0.85
N GLY A 11 -9.90 4.46 1.16
CA GLY A 11 -8.84 5.00 0.31
C GLY A 11 -8.79 4.30 -1.05
N GLN A 12 -8.83 2.96 -1.06
CA GLN A 12 -8.81 2.16 -2.30
C GLN A 12 -10.04 2.43 -3.17
N LEU A 13 -11.23 2.49 -2.58
CA LEU A 13 -12.45 2.85 -3.31
C LEU A 13 -12.38 4.26 -3.88
N ALA A 14 -11.81 5.22 -3.15
CA ALA A 14 -11.62 6.58 -3.64
C ALA A 14 -10.64 6.62 -4.83
N VAL A 15 -9.49 5.92 -4.74
CA VAL A 15 -8.54 5.79 -5.85
C VAL A 15 -9.21 5.15 -7.05
N SER A 16 -9.87 4.01 -6.87
CA SER A 16 -10.62 3.29 -7.91
C SER A 16 -11.64 4.18 -8.62
N LEU A 17 -12.41 4.97 -7.88
CA LEU A 17 -13.39 5.89 -8.45
C LEU A 17 -12.73 7.02 -9.24
N ILE A 18 -11.66 7.62 -8.71
CA ILE A 18 -10.93 8.70 -9.38
C ILE A 18 -10.29 8.19 -10.67
N ILE A 19 -9.59 7.05 -10.61
CA ILE A 19 -8.91 6.48 -11.77
C ILE A 19 -9.93 6.01 -12.82
N GLY A 20 -10.97 5.30 -12.41
CA GLY A 20 -12.04 4.87 -13.33
C GLY A 20 -12.71 6.05 -14.03
N THR A 21 -13.02 7.12 -13.30
CA THR A 21 -13.60 8.35 -13.87
C THR A 21 -12.61 9.03 -14.80
N SER A 22 -11.34 9.14 -14.41
CA SER A 22 -10.28 9.75 -15.26
C SER A 22 -10.06 8.98 -16.56
N CYS A 23 -10.04 7.64 -16.49
CA CYS A 23 -9.92 6.78 -17.66
C CYS A 23 -11.14 6.93 -18.59
N GLY A 24 -12.35 6.90 -18.03
CA GLY A 24 -13.58 7.10 -18.81
C GLY A 24 -13.62 8.45 -19.50
N LEU A 25 -13.32 9.52 -18.76
CA LEU A 25 -13.26 10.87 -19.31
C LEU A 25 -12.17 11.01 -20.38
N GLY A 26 -10.99 10.44 -20.13
CA GLY A 26 -9.90 10.44 -21.10
C GLY A 26 -10.27 9.73 -22.42
N ILE A 27 -10.91 8.56 -22.33
CA ILE A 27 -11.39 7.83 -23.51
C ILE A 27 -12.49 8.62 -24.24
N TRP A 28 -13.38 9.27 -23.50
CA TRP A 28 -14.39 10.14 -24.08
C TRP A 28 -13.75 11.29 -24.86
N VAL A 29 -12.74 11.95 -24.29
CA VAL A 29 -11.98 13.02 -24.95
C VAL A 29 -11.29 12.51 -26.20
N LEU A 30 -10.59 11.35 -26.15
CA LEU A 30 -9.97 10.75 -27.34
C LEU A 30 -11.00 10.45 -28.44
N GLY A 31 -12.20 10.01 -28.05
CA GLY A 31 -13.32 9.83 -28.97
C GLY A 31 -13.79 11.12 -29.60
N ALA A 32 -13.94 12.19 -28.82
CA ALA A 32 -14.36 13.50 -29.28
C ALA A 32 -13.33 14.15 -30.20
N LEU A 33 -12.04 13.89 -30.00
CA LEU A 33 -10.94 14.35 -30.88
C LEU A 33 -10.76 13.48 -32.14
N GLY A 34 -11.56 12.41 -32.31
CA GLY A 34 -11.41 11.48 -33.43
C GLY A 34 -10.19 10.55 -33.37
N LEU A 35 -9.47 10.54 -32.23
CA LEU A 35 -8.27 9.74 -32.04
C LEU A 35 -8.57 8.28 -31.66
N MET A 36 -9.78 8.01 -31.15
CA MET A 36 -10.29 6.66 -30.85
C MET A 36 -11.69 6.50 -31.45
N PRO A 37 -11.87 5.65 -32.47
CA PRO A 37 -13.21 5.35 -32.99
C PRO A 37 -14.14 4.83 -31.90
N ASN A 38 -15.37 5.36 -31.87
CA ASN A 38 -16.38 5.02 -30.86
C ASN A 38 -15.96 5.25 -29.41
N GLY A 39 -14.88 5.99 -29.12
CA GLY A 39 -14.39 6.26 -27.76
C GLY A 39 -15.49 6.82 -26.86
N GLY A 40 -16.27 7.80 -27.34
CA GLY A 40 -17.40 8.36 -26.59
C GLY A 40 -18.46 7.34 -26.20
N ARG A 41 -18.72 6.34 -27.06
CA ARG A 41 -19.72 5.28 -26.81
C ARG A 41 -19.25 4.30 -25.73
N TYR A 42 -17.97 3.99 -25.70
CA TYR A 42 -17.39 3.01 -24.80
C TYR A 42 -16.70 3.62 -23.57
N ALA A 43 -16.69 4.94 -23.45
CA ALA A 43 -16.04 5.68 -22.38
C ALA A 43 -16.49 5.20 -20.98
N LEU A 44 -17.81 5.08 -20.78
CA LEU A 44 -18.36 4.60 -19.51
C LEU A 44 -17.98 3.14 -19.24
N LEU A 45 -18.01 2.28 -20.24
CA LEU A 45 -17.65 0.86 -20.09
C LEU A 45 -16.20 0.71 -19.68
N PHE A 46 -15.27 1.35 -20.38
CA PHE A 46 -13.85 1.24 -20.10
C PHE A 46 -13.46 2.00 -18.82
N GLY A 47 -14.15 3.10 -18.50
CA GLY A 47 -13.96 3.79 -17.23
C GLY A 47 -14.42 2.94 -16.03
N ALA A 48 -15.60 2.32 -16.13
CA ALA A 48 -16.10 1.39 -15.10
C ALA A 48 -15.18 0.16 -14.94
N TRP A 49 -14.74 -0.41 -16.07
CA TRP A 49 -13.76 -1.50 -16.08
C TRP A 49 -12.46 -1.08 -15.36
N ALA A 50 -11.90 0.08 -15.71
CA ALA A 50 -10.69 0.59 -15.08
C ALA A 50 -10.88 0.77 -13.56
N GLY A 51 -12.00 1.33 -13.13
CA GLY A 51 -12.32 1.46 -11.71
C GLY A 51 -12.40 0.12 -10.99
N VAL A 52 -13.02 -0.90 -11.59
CA VAL A 52 -13.09 -2.25 -11.00
C VAL A 52 -11.72 -2.92 -10.98
N ALA A 53 -10.96 -2.82 -12.06
CA ALA A 53 -9.61 -3.39 -12.14
C ALA A 53 -8.69 -2.78 -11.08
N GLU A 54 -8.82 -1.48 -10.81
CA GLU A 54 -8.03 -0.74 -9.84
C GLU A 54 -8.22 -1.18 -8.38
N LEU A 55 -9.25 -1.98 -8.10
CA LEU A 55 -9.40 -2.61 -6.78
C LEU A 55 -8.25 -3.58 -6.46
N ILE A 56 -7.52 -4.04 -7.47
CA ILE A 56 -6.35 -4.92 -7.31
C ILE A 56 -5.08 -4.07 -7.50
N PRO A 57 -4.43 -3.64 -6.42
CA PRO A 57 -3.22 -2.83 -6.51
C PRO A 57 -2.11 -3.51 -7.32
N TYR A 58 -1.28 -2.73 -8.00
CA TYR A 58 -0.19 -3.15 -8.90
C TYR A 58 -0.62 -3.91 -10.17
N VAL A 59 -1.62 -4.78 -10.09
CA VAL A 59 -2.15 -5.53 -11.24
C VAL A 59 -3.25 -4.73 -11.94
N GLY A 60 -4.01 -3.97 -11.16
CA GLY A 60 -5.13 -3.15 -11.62
C GLY A 60 -4.82 -2.27 -12.81
N PRO A 61 -3.76 -1.45 -12.76
CA PRO A 61 -3.36 -0.58 -13.88
C PRO A 61 -3.17 -1.31 -15.22
N TRP A 62 -2.57 -2.51 -15.18
CA TRP A 62 -2.36 -3.32 -16.38
C TRP A 62 -3.67 -3.94 -16.89
N LEU A 63 -4.51 -4.43 -15.98
CA LEU A 63 -5.83 -4.95 -16.32
C LEU A 63 -6.75 -3.85 -16.84
N ALA A 64 -6.67 -2.64 -16.28
CA ALA A 64 -7.44 -1.49 -16.70
C ALA A 64 -7.14 -1.07 -18.14
N ALA A 65 -5.84 -1.05 -18.50
CA ALA A 65 -5.39 -0.62 -19.83
C ALA A 65 -5.63 -1.67 -20.93
N THR A 66 -5.58 -2.97 -20.60
CA THR A 66 -5.58 -4.06 -21.59
C THR A 66 -6.81 -4.05 -22.50
N PRO A 67 -8.06 -4.06 -22.03
CA PRO A 67 -9.23 -4.09 -22.93
C PRO A 67 -9.36 -2.85 -23.83
N PRO A 68 -9.23 -1.61 -23.34
CA PRO A 68 -9.36 -0.45 -24.21
C PRO A 68 -8.22 -0.33 -25.23
N VAL A 69 -6.99 -0.73 -24.87
CA VAL A 69 -5.85 -0.74 -25.82
C VAL A 69 -6.06 -1.79 -26.91
N LEU A 70 -6.47 -3.01 -26.53
CA LEU A 70 -6.77 -4.08 -27.50
C LEU A 70 -7.94 -3.70 -28.42
N TYR A 71 -9.00 -3.11 -27.86
CA TYR A 71 -10.11 -2.61 -28.66
C TYR A 71 -9.65 -1.56 -29.67
N ALA A 72 -8.87 -0.58 -29.23
CA ALA A 72 -8.34 0.47 -30.09
C ALA A 72 -7.39 -0.09 -31.18
N LEU A 73 -6.58 -1.10 -30.83
CA LEU A 73 -5.65 -1.76 -31.76
C LEU A 73 -6.37 -2.45 -32.90
N VAL A 74 -7.49 -3.12 -32.62
CA VAL A 74 -8.32 -3.79 -33.64
C VAL A 74 -8.98 -2.76 -34.57
N GLN A 75 -9.32 -1.57 -34.05
CA GLN A 75 -9.93 -0.50 -34.85
C GLN A 75 -8.88 0.21 -35.73
N HIS A 76 -7.81 0.66 -35.12
CA HIS A 76 -6.71 1.34 -35.80
C HIS A 76 -5.45 1.38 -34.91
N PRO A 77 -4.27 0.98 -35.44
CA PRO A 77 -3.03 0.95 -34.64
C PRO A 77 -2.65 2.29 -33.98
N LEU A 78 -2.89 3.40 -34.65
CA LEU A 78 -2.60 4.73 -34.13
C LEU A 78 -3.51 5.09 -32.94
N SER A 79 -4.75 4.63 -32.96
CA SER A 79 -5.69 4.80 -31.82
C SER A 79 -5.22 4.05 -30.59
N ALA A 80 -4.63 2.85 -30.75
CA ALA A 80 -4.04 2.11 -29.67
C ALA A 80 -2.88 2.86 -28.99
N LEU A 81 -2.06 3.55 -29.80
CA LEU A 81 -0.98 4.38 -29.26
C LEU A 81 -1.53 5.51 -28.36
N TRP A 82 -2.57 6.23 -28.81
CA TRP A 82 -3.17 7.30 -28.03
C TRP A 82 -3.83 6.79 -26.74
N VAL A 83 -4.50 5.65 -26.81
CA VAL A 83 -5.10 5.02 -25.61
C VAL A 83 -4.01 4.57 -24.66
N ALA A 84 -2.94 3.92 -25.14
CA ALA A 84 -1.82 3.51 -24.31
C ALA A 84 -1.15 4.71 -23.62
N LEU A 85 -0.90 5.82 -24.35
CA LEU A 85 -0.34 7.04 -23.78
C LEU A 85 -1.26 7.67 -22.73
N LEU A 86 -2.57 7.65 -22.94
CA LEU A 86 -3.55 8.11 -21.96
C LEU A 86 -3.45 7.30 -20.66
N PHE A 87 -3.47 5.96 -20.76
CA PHE A 87 -3.38 5.11 -19.56
C PHE A 87 -2.04 5.26 -18.86
N LEU A 88 -0.93 5.32 -19.59
CA LEU A 88 0.39 5.61 -19.01
C LEU A 88 0.39 6.96 -18.26
N GLY A 89 -0.17 8.01 -18.84
CA GLY A 89 -0.27 9.31 -18.19
C GLY A 89 -1.11 9.26 -16.90
N ILE A 90 -2.25 8.59 -16.94
CA ILE A 90 -3.11 8.40 -15.73
C ILE A 90 -2.37 7.59 -14.66
N GLN A 91 -1.66 6.52 -15.01
CA GLN A 91 -0.87 5.72 -14.08
C GLN A 91 0.26 6.53 -13.42
N GLN A 92 0.92 7.42 -14.18
CA GLN A 92 1.92 8.32 -13.61
C GLN A 92 1.30 9.30 -12.61
N LEU A 93 0.14 9.86 -12.93
CA LEU A 93 -0.59 10.73 -12.01
C LEU A 93 -1.07 9.96 -10.76
N GLU A 94 -1.52 8.73 -10.95
CA GLU A 94 -1.92 7.85 -9.85
C GLU A 94 -0.77 7.63 -8.87
N GLY A 95 0.37 7.11 -9.34
CA GLY A 95 1.51 6.76 -8.50
C GLY A 95 2.15 7.96 -7.81
N HIS A 96 2.19 9.13 -8.46
CA HIS A 96 2.88 10.32 -7.95
C HIS A 96 1.97 11.29 -7.18
N VAL A 97 0.67 11.29 -7.47
CA VAL A 97 -0.26 12.29 -6.91
C VAL A 97 -1.42 11.65 -6.15
N VAL A 98 -2.15 10.74 -6.80
CA VAL A 98 -3.42 10.23 -6.25
C VAL A 98 -3.16 9.34 -5.04
N VAL A 99 -2.31 8.33 -5.19
CA VAL A 99 -1.99 7.38 -4.11
C VAL A 99 -1.32 8.08 -2.92
N PRO A 100 -0.29 8.93 -3.08
CA PRO A 100 0.31 9.64 -1.94
C PRO A 100 -0.66 10.56 -1.20
N LYS A 101 -1.59 11.21 -1.91
CA LYS A 101 -2.58 12.09 -1.29
C LYS A 101 -3.69 11.35 -0.56
N ILE A 102 -4.15 10.23 -1.08
CA ILE A 102 -5.29 9.49 -0.53
C ILE A 102 -4.85 8.50 0.54
N MET A 103 -3.80 7.72 0.26
CA MET A 103 -3.32 6.65 1.15
C MET A 103 -2.21 7.11 2.09
N GLY A 104 -1.61 8.28 1.85
CA GLY A 104 -0.54 8.83 2.67
C GLY A 104 0.69 7.91 2.75
N LYS A 105 1.41 8.00 3.89
CA LYS A 105 2.61 7.17 4.12
C LYS A 105 2.29 5.74 4.61
N SER A 106 1.02 5.37 4.65
CA SER A 106 0.55 4.13 5.32
C SER A 106 0.93 2.82 4.62
N LEU A 107 1.33 2.87 3.35
CA LEU A 107 1.67 1.68 2.56
C LEU A 107 3.15 1.67 2.14
N ARG A 108 4.07 1.67 3.12
CA ARG A 108 5.49 1.40 2.83
C ARG A 108 5.77 -0.11 2.80
N LEU A 109 4.90 -0.89 2.17
CA LEU A 109 5.13 -2.32 1.96
C LEU A 109 6.12 -2.51 0.81
N HIS A 110 7.04 -3.45 0.97
CA HIS A 110 7.92 -3.81 -0.13
C HIS A 110 7.08 -4.44 -1.27
N PRO A 111 7.27 -4.06 -2.53
CA PRO A 111 6.46 -4.57 -3.65
C PRO A 111 6.38 -6.09 -3.73
N LEU A 112 7.48 -6.78 -3.45
CA LEU A 112 7.50 -8.25 -3.43
C LEU A 112 6.51 -8.83 -2.40
N LEU A 113 6.43 -8.23 -1.20
CA LEU A 113 5.54 -8.71 -0.15
C LEU A 113 4.08 -8.55 -0.57
N VAL A 114 3.76 -7.47 -1.30
CA VAL A 114 2.43 -7.26 -1.87
C VAL A 114 2.12 -8.32 -2.93
N ILE A 115 3.03 -8.57 -3.86
CA ILE A 115 2.84 -9.60 -4.90
C ILE A 115 2.64 -10.98 -4.28
N PHE A 116 3.49 -11.38 -3.32
CA PHE A 116 3.32 -12.64 -2.61
C PHE A 116 2.00 -12.73 -1.85
N GLY A 117 1.58 -11.64 -1.19
CA GLY A 117 0.30 -11.59 -0.50
C GLY A 117 -0.90 -11.73 -1.43
N LEU A 118 -0.86 -11.08 -2.60
CA LEU A 118 -1.90 -11.20 -3.63
C LEU A 118 -1.98 -12.63 -4.18
N LEU A 119 -0.82 -13.24 -4.47
CA LEU A 119 -0.77 -14.64 -4.95
C LEU A 119 -1.29 -15.61 -3.88
N ALA A 120 -0.83 -15.49 -2.64
CA ALA A 120 -1.28 -16.33 -1.53
C ALA A 120 -2.77 -16.14 -1.24
N GLY A 121 -3.26 -14.90 -1.22
CA GLY A 121 -4.67 -14.60 -1.04
C GLY A 121 -5.52 -15.17 -2.18
N GLY A 122 -5.03 -15.06 -3.41
CA GLY A 122 -5.67 -15.61 -4.59
C GLY A 122 -5.75 -17.14 -4.57
N GLU A 123 -4.70 -17.83 -4.12
CA GLU A 123 -4.66 -19.28 -4.01
C GLU A 123 -5.62 -19.80 -2.93
N ILE A 124 -5.72 -19.10 -1.79
CA ILE A 124 -6.53 -19.57 -0.64
C ILE A 124 -8.03 -19.30 -0.85
N TYR A 125 -8.40 -18.11 -1.31
CA TYR A 125 -9.79 -17.65 -1.39
C TYR A 125 -10.20 -17.09 -2.75
N GLY A 126 -9.36 -17.24 -3.79
CA GLY A 126 -9.63 -16.70 -5.12
C GLY A 126 -9.69 -15.17 -5.13
N PHE A 127 -10.59 -14.61 -5.94
CA PHE A 127 -10.73 -13.15 -6.10
C PHE A 127 -10.99 -12.38 -4.78
N PRO A 128 -11.89 -12.82 -3.87
CA PRO A 128 -12.02 -12.20 -2.56
C PRO A 128 -10.73 -12.19 -1.74
N GLY A 129 -9.92 -13.26 -1.83
CA GLY A 129 -8.63 -13.33 -1.16
C GLY A 129 -7.63 -12.30 -1.65
N ILE A 130 -7.60 -12.02 -2.94
CA ILE A 130 -6.78 -10.95 -3.54
C ILE A 130 -7.17 -9.58 -2.95
N LEU A 131 -8.46 -9.29 -2.83
CA LEU A 131 -8.95 -8.02 -2.29
C LEU A 131 -8.62 -7.82 -0.80
N VAL A 132 -8.63 -8.91 -0.02
CA VAL A 132 -8.36 -8.88 1.42
C VAL A 132 -6.86 -8.96 1.74
N ALA A 133 -6.04 -9.46 0.81
CA ALA A 133 -4.61 -9.67 1.02
C ALA A 133 -3.87 -8.39 1.47
N LEU A 134 -4.12 -7.26 0.82
CA LEU A 134 -3.46 -6.00 1.15
C LEU A 134 -3.87 -5.41 2.49
N PRO A 135 -5.17 -5.33 2.85
CA PRO A 135 -5.57 -4.99 4.20
C PRO A 135 -4.91 -5.86 5.27
N LEU A 136 -4.81 -7.16 5.01
CA LEU A 136 -4.19 -8.11 5.94
C LEU A 136 -2.69 -7.87 6.08
N LEU A 137 -1.98 -7.64 4.98
CA LEU A 137 -0.56 -7.28 4.99
C LEU A 137 -0.30 -5.95 5.70
N ALA A 138 -1.14 -4.94 5.48
CA ALA A 138 -1.04 -3.66 6.17
C ALA A 138 -1.27 -3.81 7.68
N ALA A 139 -2.23 -4.63 8.08
CA ALA A 139 -2.48 -4.94 9.49
C ALA A 139 -1.33 -5.74 10.13
N ALA A 140 -0.79 -6.75 9.42
CA ALA A 140 0.34 -7.53 9.86
C ALA A 140 1.60 -6.65 10.05
N ARG A 141 1.84 -5.73 9.11
CA ARG A 141 2.92 -4.76 9.22
C ARG A 141 2.74 -3.82 10.42
N ALA A 142 1.55 -3.25 10.59
CA ALA A 142 1.27 -2.37 11.73
C ALA A 142 1.46 -3.10 13.07
N ALA A 143 1.06 -4.38 13.14
CA ALA A 143 1.32 -5.23 14.30
C ALA A 143 2.82 -5.44 14.50
N TRP A 144 3.56 -5.76 13.43
CA TRP A 144 5.02 -5.93 13.49
C TRP A 144 5.73 -4.65 13.97
N GLU A 145 5.41 -3.49 13.40
CA GLU A 145 5.97 -2.20 13.83
C GLU A 145 5.66 -1.92 15.30
N PHE A 146 4.43 -2.20 15.75
CA PHE A 146 4.04 -2.05 17.15
C PHE A 146 4.83 -2.95 18.10
N PHE A 147 5.08 -4.21 17.72
CA PHE A 147 5.88 -5.13 18.53
C PHE A 147 7.38 -4.82 18.41
N ALA A 148 7.86 -4.37 17.26
CA ALA A 148 9.24 -3.99 17.08
C ALA A 148 9.60 -2.69 17.83
N GLU A 149 8.69 -1.71 17.86
CA GLU A 149 8.89 -0.47 18.63
C GLU A 149 8.71 -0.67 20.13
N ARG A 150 7.87 -1.61 20.57
CA ARG A 150 7.72 -2.04 21.98
C ARG A 150 8.58 -3.23 22.34
N GLY A 151 9.19 -3.85 21.35
CA GLY A 151 10.14 -4.93 21.56
C GLY A 151 11.33 -4.38 22.29
N ILE A 152 11.23 -4.51 23.62
CA ILE A 152 12.31 -4.75 24.54
C ILE A 152 13.59 -4.07 24.04
N SER A 153 13.78 -2.82 24.38
CA SER A 153 15.13 -2.32 24.61
C SER A 153 15.71 -3.17 25.76
N LEU A 154 16.21 -4.35 25.39
CA LEU A 154 17.08 -5.13 26.27
C LEU A 154 18.35 -4.32 26.62
N GLU A 155 18.52 -3.17 25.96
CA GLU A 155 19.60 -2.21 26.16
C GLU A 155 19.37 -1.23 27.31
N GLU A 156 18.17 -1.16 27.86
CA GLU A 156 17.87 -0.36 29.08
C GLU A 156 17.67 -1.23 30.33
N TRP A 157 18.33 -2.36 30.39
CA TRP A 157 18.61 -2.95 31.68
C TRP A 157 19.78 -2.16 32.28
N PRO A 158 19.60 -1.42 33.39
CA PRO A 158 20.72 -0.72 34.03
C PRO A 158 21.72 -1.78 34.50
N GLU A 159 22.76 -2.00 33.70
CA GLU A 159 23.84 -2.93 34.01
C GLU A 159 24.68 -2.50 35.23
N ASP A 160 24.46 -1.27 35.72
CA ASP A 160 25.29 -0.65 36.75
C ASP A 160 24.56 -0.35 38.08
N GLU A 161 23.29 -0.65 38.25
CA GLU A 161 22.71 -0.60 39.60
C GLU A 161 23.06 -1.91 40.34
N PRO A 162 23.92 -1.83 41.36
CA PRO A 162 24.23 -3.00 42.20
C PRO A 162 22.90 -3.50 42.81
N VAL A 163 22.63 -4.78 42.62
CA VAL A 163 21.40 -5.47 43.08
C VAL A 163 21.08 -5.18 44.55
N ALA A 164 22.06 -4.77 45.31
CA ALA A 164 21.94 -4.36 46.70
C ALA A 164 21.11 -3.07 46.89
N GLU A 165 21.17 -2.13 45.98
CA GLU A 165 20.44 -0.85 46.05
C GLU A 165 18.98 -1.03 45.61
N ALA A 166 18.72 -1.85 44.60
CA ALA A 166 17.36 -2.18 44.12
C ALA A 166 16.54 -2.96 45.16
N VAL A 167 17.18 -3.68 46.07
CA VAL A 167 16.53 -4.48 47.13
C VAL A 167 16.46 -3.75 48.48
N GLY A 168 16.99 -2.50 48.55
CA GLY A 168 16.97 -1.71 49.78
C GLY A 168 17.80 -2.33 50.91
N LEU A 169 18.77 -3.15 50.58
CA LEU A 169 19.71 -3.71 51.57
C LEU A 169 20.82 -2.69 51.81
N GLU A 170 20.81 -2.11 52.99
CA GLU A 170 21.86 -1.23 53.48
C GLU A 170 23.17 -2.01 53.50
N VAL A 171 24.10 -1.72 52.58
CA VAL A 171 25.44 -2.31 52.60
C VAL A 171 26.17 -1.71 53.79
N VAL A 172 26.20 -2.45 54.89
CA VAL A 172 27.04 -2.11 56.05
C VAL A 172 28.50 -2.15 55.58
N SER A 173 29.08 -0.99 55.33
CA SER A 173 30.48 -0.84 55.03
C SER A 173 31.30 -1.29 56.25
N SER A 174 31.84 -2.49 56.17
CA SER A 174 32.86 -2.93 57.12
C SER A 174 34.16 -2.16 56.81
N GLU A 175 34.33 -1.02 57.40
CA GLU A 175 35.57 -0.27 57.43
C GLU A 175 36.64 -1.11 58.15
N PRO A 176 37.75 -1.48 57.54
CA PRO A 176 38.79 -2.18 58.23
C PRO A 176 39.48 -1.24 59.23
N ALA A 177 39.44 -1.60 60.50
CA ALA A 177 40.10 -0.88 61.58
C ALA A 177 41.60 -0.68 61.26
N ALA A 178 42.06 0.59 61.28
CA ALA A 178 43.43 0.93 61.11
C ALA A 178 44.34 0.30 62.21
N PRO A 179 45.51 -0.23 61.87
CA PRO A 179 46.43 -0.79 62.86
C PRO A 179 47.03 0.36 63.71
N ALA A 180 46.91 0.21 65.02
CA ALA A 180 47.48 1.10 65.99
C ALA A 180 48.99 1.15 65.82
N ALA A 181 49.55 2.37 65.72
CA ALA A 181 50.98 2.63 65.74
C ALA A 181 51.56 2.41 67.14
N GLN A 182 52.59 1.62 67.23
CA GLN A 182 53.61 1.67 68.29
C GLN A 182 54.92 2.09 67.68
#